data_c166e1bfd255af8fcbb2719d2c4b904b
#
_entry.id   c166e1bfd255af8fcbb2719d2c4b904b
#
_cell.length_a   1.000
_cell.length_b   1.000
_cell.length_c   1.000
_cell.angle_alpha   90.00
_cell.angle_beta   90.00
_cell.angle_gamma   90.00
#
_symmetry.space_group_name_H-M   'P 1'
#
loop_
_entity.id
_entity.type
_entity.pdbx_description
1 polymer ?
#
loop_
_entity_poly.entity_id
_entity_poly.type
_entity_poly.pdbx_seq_one_letter_code
_entity_poly.pdbx_strand_id
1 'polypeptide(L)'
;MTRHSFRHLILPLLLFLPAVLQAQSETQLQSASAFIDALVGRNWERLETLQHPTMREKITREQWSQLMDQLEGSGGKAVRHERYSATTNGGYASIVHRLHLEKDSIGLRLVVDTLNLVGGFWIDPIKKEYRFLPPAYVDTTAFTEENLAIGTEFPLPARLSIPKGEGPFPAVVLVHGSGPNDMDETIGGNKMFRDIALGLASRGVMVLR
;
A
#
# COMPACT_ATOMS: atom_id res chain seq x y z
N MET A 1 27.33 -35.50 57.22
CA MET A 1 26.63 -35.65 55.90
C MET A 1 26.15 -34.30 55.45
N THR A 2 26.96 -33.60 54.66
CA THR A 2 26.69 -32.26 54.16
C THR A 2 26.17 -32.38 52.71
N ARG A 3 24.94 -32.00 52.47
CA ARG A 3 24.31 -31.94 51.13
C ARG A 3 24.70 -30.62 50.47
N HIS A 4 25.53 -30.67 49.42
CA HIS A 4 25.78 -29.52 48.54
C HIS A 4 24.58 -29.37 47.55
N SER A 5 23.92 -28.24 47.64
CA SER A 5 22.88 -27.82 46.71
C SER A 5 23.55 -27.09 45.54
N PHE A 6 23.54 -27.69 44.36
CA PHE A 6 23.92 -27.04 43.09
C PHE A 6 22.75 -26.16 42.64
N ARG A 7 22.90 -24.84 42.78
CA ARG A 7 22.04 -23.84 42.15
C ARG A 7 22.49 -23.66 40.70
N HIS A 8 21.72 -24.22 39.77
CA HIS A 8 21.90 -23.93 38.33
C HIS A 8 21.52 -22.47 38.06
N LEU A 9 22.52 -21.68 37.70
CA LEU A 9 22.35 -20.34 37.17
C LEU A 9 21.92 -20.45 35.74
N ILE A 10 20.60 -20.39 35.45
CA ILE A 10 20.06 -20.28 34.11
C ILE A 10 20.13 -18.80 33.74
N LEU A 11 21.14 -18.46 32.93
CA LEU A 11 21.30 -17.11 32.36
C LEU A 11 20.20 -16.89 31.30
N PRO A 12 19.46 -15.77 31.33
CA PRO A 12 18.41 -15.53 30.33
C PRO A 12 19.04 -15.08 29.01
N LEU A 13 19.28 -16.03 28.09
CA LEU A 13 19.77 -15.76 26.73
C LEU A 13 18.66 -15.37 25.74
N LEU A 14 17.42 -15.17 26.18
CA LEU A 14 16.24 -15.06 25.31
C LEU A 14 15.75 -13.62 25.03
N LEU A 15 16.40 -12.59 25.55
CA LEU A 15 15.92 -11.20 25.41
C LEU A 15 16.64 -10.36 24.34
N PHE A 16 17.69 -10.87 23.69
CA PHE A 16 18.45 -10.09 22.70
C PHE A 16 18.03 -10.32 21.23
N LEU A 17 17.37 -11.42 20.89
CA LEU A 17 16.99 -11.72 19.50
C LEU A 17 16.01 -10.70 18.88
N PRO A 18 14.92 -10.27 19.54
CA PRO A 18 13.98 -9.35 18.90
C PRO A 18 14.58 -7.95 18.67
N ALA A 19 15.44 -7.48 19.55
CA ALA A 19 16.08 -6.16 19.41
C ALA A 19 17.09 -6.11 18.25
N VAL A 20 17.83 -7.19 18.01
CA VAL A 20 18.78 -7.28 16.88
C VAL A 20 18.05 -7.34 15.55
N LEU A 21 16.96 -8.11 15.44
CA LEU A 21 16.13 -8.18 14.24
C LEU A 21 15.44 -6.83 13.93
N GLN A 22 14.99 -6.12 14.94
CA GLN A 22 14.37 -4.81 14.79
C GLN A 22 15.39 -3.74 14.37
N ALA A 23 16.59 -3.75 14.93
CA ALA A 23 17.68 -2.85 14.56
C ALA A 23 18.16 -3.11 13.13
N GLN A 24 18.27 -4.38 12.72
CA GLN A 24 18.65 -4.75 11.35
C GLN A 24 17.61 -4.28 10.33
N SER A 25 16.33 -4.45 10.63
CA SER A 25 15.23 -3.96 9.78
C SER A 25 15.29 -2.43 9.60
N GLU A 26 15.55 -1.68 10.68
CA GLU A 26 15.64 -0.21 10.60
C GLU A 26 16.83 0.25 9.72
N THR A 27 17.98 -0.39 9.82
CA THR A 27 19.14 -0.08 8.98
C THR A 27 18.87 -0.36 7.50
N GLN A 28 18.18 -1.47 7.20
CA GLN A 28 17.77 -1.79 5.83
C GLN A 28 16.79 -0.74 5.27
N LEU A 29 15.85 -0.25 6.09
CA LEU A 29 14.92 0.82 5.70
C LEU A 29 15.66 2.13 5.40
N GLN A 30 16.64 2.49 6.21
CA GLN A 30 17.49 3.66 5.98
C GLN A 30 18.32 3.54 4.71
N SER A 31 18.90 2.36 4.43
CA SER A 31 19.65 2.10 3.21
C SER A 31 18.79 2.24 1.96
N ALA A 32 17.55 1.72 2.00
CA ALA A 32 16.61 1.88 0.90
C ALA A 32 16.27 3.35 0.64
N SER A 33 15.99 4.12 1.70
CA SER A 33 15.74 5.56 1.57
C SER A 33 16.94 6.30 0.98
N ALA A 34 18.13 6.06 1.53
CA ALA A 34 19.37 6.68 1.04
C ALA A 34 19.68 6.32 -0.42
N PHE A 35 19.30 5.10 -0.86
CA PHE A 35 19.43 4.70 -2.26
C PHE A 35 18.52 5.53 -3.17
N ILE A 36 17.27 5.74 -2.78
CA ILE A 36 16.32 6.56 -3.55
C ILE A 36 16.78 8.03 -3.55
N ASP A 37 17.23 8.56 -2.41
CA ASP A 37 17.78 9.92 -2.33
C ASP A 37 18.97 10.11 -3.30
N ALA A 38 19.89 9.14 -3.31
CA ALA A 38 21.05 9.18 -4.21
C ALA A 38 20.64 9.07 -5.69
N LEU A 39 19.66 8.20 -6.00
CA LEU A 39 19.13 8.01 -7.35
C LEU A 39 18.46 9.28 -7.88
N VAL A 40 17.54 9.85 -7.11
CA VAL A 40 16.80 11.08 -7.46
C VAL A 40 17.72 12.27 -7.53
N GLY A 41 18.66 12.39 -6.58
CA GLY A 41 19.68 13.44 -6.56
C GLY A 41 20.80 13.26 -7.59
N ARG A 42 20.78 12.16 -8.36
CA ARG A 42 21.83 11.79 -9.34
C ARG A 42 23.23 11.74 -8.72
N ASN A 43 23.30 11.40 -7.44
CA ASN A 43 24.56 11.19 -6.72
C ASN A 43 25.07 9.77 -6.97
N TRP A 44 25.70 9.57 -8.13
CA TRP A 44 26.12 8.25 -8.61
C TRP A 44 27.18 7.60 -7.71
N GLU A 45 28.09 8.38 -7.13
CA GLU A 45 29.10 7.85 -6.22
C GLU A 45 28.42 7.28 -4.96
N ARG A 46 27.47 8.01 -4.38
CA ARG A 46 26.71 7.53 -3.23
C ARG A 46 25.86 6.32 -3.58
N LEU A 47 25.21 6.35 -4.74
CA LEU A 47 24.39 5.24 -5.24
C LEU A 47 25.20 3.94 -5.32
N GLU A 48 26.40 3.99 -5.89
CA GLU A 48 27.29 2.83 -6.00
C GLU A 48 27.70 2.24 -4.66
N THR A 49 27.89 3.08 -3.63
CA THR A 49 28.23 2.58 -2.28
C THR A 49 27.07 1.82 -1.60
N LEU A 50 25.85 2.05 -2.04
CA LEU A 50 24.64 1.42 -1.50
C LEU A 50 24.23 0.16 -2.30
N GLN A 51 24.85 -0.10 -3.45
CA GLN A 51 24.57 -1.26 -4.28
C GLN A 51 25.34 -2.50 -3.83
N HIS A 52 24.66 -3.64 -3.84
CA HIS A 52 25.36 -4.93 -3.79
C HIS A 52 26.30 -5.08 -5.00
N PRO A 53 27.49 -5.67 -4.85
CA PRO A 53 28.47 -5.82 -5.94
C PRO A 53 27.87 -6.36 -7.24
N THR A 54 27.07 -7.43 -7.16
CA THR A 54 26.40 -8.02 -8.34
C THR A 54 25.44 -7.07 -9.06
N MET A 55 24.80 -6.13 -8.37
CA MET A 55 23.97 -5.12 -9.01
C MET A 55 24.83 -4.07 -9.71
N ARG A 56 25.89 -3.62 -9.06
CA ARG A 56 26.84 -2.63 -9.60
C ARG A 56 27.54 -3.11 -10.86
N GLU A 57 27.83 -4.43 -10.97
CA GLU A 57 28.38 -5.03 -12.18
C GLU A 57 27.39 -5.06 -13.36
N LYS A 58 26.08 -5.08 -13.07
CA LYS A 58 25.02 -5.26 -14.07
C LYS A 58 24.39 -3.95 -14.53
N ILE A 59 24.41 -2.92 -13.71
CA ILE A 59 23.74 -1.65 -14.01
C ILE A 59 24.74 -0.51 -13.89
N THR A 60 25.02 0.15 -15.02
CA THR A 60 25.97 1.26 -15.11
C THR A 60 25.34 2.59 -14.67
N ARG A 61 26.18 3.61 -14.44
CA ARG A 61 25.71 4.98 -14.14
C ARG A 61 24.86 5.54 -15.26
N GLU A 62 25.22 5.25 -16.50
CA GLU A 62 24.49 5.71 -17.69
C GLU A 62 23.09 5.12 -17.73
N GLN A 63 22.93 3.84 -17.36
CA GLN A 63 21.63 3.17 -17.30
C GLN A 63 20.75 3.76 -16.18
N TRP A 64 21.33 4.08 -15.01
CA TRP A 64 20.61 4.78 -13.94
C TRP A 64 20.19 6.19 -14.38
N SER A 65 21.07 6.92 -15.07
CA SER A 65 20.74 8.23 -15.61
C SER A 65 19.61 8.16 -16.63
N GLN A 66 19.69 7.21 -17.59
CA GLN A 66 18.63 6.99 -18.59
C GLN A 66 17.30 6.63 -17.96
N LEU A 67 17.31 5.78 -16.92
CA LEU A 67 16.11 5.44 -16.17
C LEU A 67 15.45 6.69 -15.58
N MET A 68 16.22 7.53 -14.89
CA MET A 68 15.69 8.77 -14.32
C MET A 68 15.19 9.74 -15.39
N ASP A 69 15.90 9.88 -16.52
CA ASP A 69 15.47 10.70 -17.64
C ASP A 69 14.14 10.22 -18.24
N GLN A 70 13.96 8.89 -18.34
CA GLN A 70 12.72 8.29 -18.83
C GLN A 70 11.55 8.51 -17.85
N LEU A 71 11.77 8.34 -16.56
CA LEU A 71 10.75 8.55 -15.52
C LEU A 71 10.33 10.02 -15.47
N GLU A 72 11.29 10.93 -15.46
CA GLU A 72 11.03 12.37 -15.43
C GLU A 72 10.47 12.89 -16.75
N GLY A 73 10.83 12.29 -17.87
CA GLY A 73 10.28 12.63 -19.18
C GLY A 73 8.78 12.36 -19.29
N SER A 74 8.29 11.29 -18.66
CA SER A 74 6.87 10.93 -18.67
C SER A 74 6.08 11.57 -17.53
N GLY A 75 6.65 11.61 -16.33
CA GLY A 75 5.97 12.00 -15.08
C GLY A 75 6.29 13.41 -14.57
N GLY A 76 7.20 14.13 -15.21
CA GLY A 76 7.77 15.37 -14.66
C GLY A 76 8.86 15.08 -13.62
N LYS A 77 9.47 16.13 -13.06
CA LYS A 77 10.55 15.98 -12.09
C LYS A 77 10.14 15.23 -10.84
N ALA A 78 11.09 14.54 -10.24
CA ALA A 78 10.91 13.93 -8.92
C ALA A 78 10.77 15.03 -7.86
N VAL A 79 9.71 14.94 -7.05
CA VAL A 79 9.37 15.95 -6.03
C VAL A 79 9.74 15.48 -4.63
N ARG A 80 9.37 14.26 -4.28
CA ARG A 80 9.66 13.61 -2.99
C ARG A 80 9.46 12.11 -3.08
N HIS A 81 9.94 11.39 -2.11
CA HIS A 81 9.57 9.98 -1.94
C HIS A 81 9.22 9.67 -0.49
N GLU A 82 8.51 8.59 -0.30
CA GLU A 82 8.12 8.07 1.01
C GLU A 82 8.05 6.55 0.98
N ARG A 83 8.28 5.90 2.12
CA ARG A 83 8.10 4.46 2.24
C ARG A 83 6.60 4.13 2.15
N TYR A 84 6.27 3.28 1.19
CA TYR A 84 4.91 2.80 0.95
C TYR A 84 4.62 1.47 1.67
N SER A 85 5.54 0.52 1.59
CA SER A 85 5.46 -0.76 2.30
C SER A 85 6.84 -1.36 2.53
N ALA A 86 6.94 -2.27 3.50
CA ALA A 86 8.13 -3.06 3.72
C ALA A 86 7.74 -4.44 4.26
N THR A 87 8.44 -5.47 3.77
CA THR A 87 8.34 -6.85 4.26
C THR A 87 9.73 -7.44 4.41
N THR A 88 9.93 -8.28 5.41
CA THR A 88 11.21 -8.97 5.65
C THR A 88 11.02 -10.48 5.55
N ASN A 89 11.94 -11.15 4.89
CA ASN A 89 11.98 -12.60 4.79
C ASN A 89 13.42 -13.09 4.70
N GLY A 90 13.82 -14.02 5.56
CA GLY A 90 15.16 -14.64 5.53
C GLY A 90 16.31 -13.66 5.64
N GLY A 91 16.14 -12.53 6.37
CA GLY A 91 17.16 -11.48 6.52
C GLY A 91 17.18 -10.45 5.37
N TYR A 92 16.42 -10.66 4.30
CA TYR A 92 16.23 -9.69 3.23
C TYR A 92 15.01 -8.81 3.51
N ALA A 93 15.09 -7.52 3.19
CA ALA A 93 13.97 -6.60 3.23
C ALA A 93 13.54 -6.21 1.81
N SER A 94 12.27 -6.45 1.48
CA SER A 94 11.65 -5.92 0.27
C SER A 94 10.88 -4.66 0.64
N ILE A 95 11.34 -3.51 0.14
CA ILE A 95 10.88 -2.18 0.53
C ILE A 95 10.38 -1.47 -0.72
N VAL A 96 9.16 -0.99 -0.69
CA VAL A 96 8.59 -0.16 -1.76
C VAL A 96 8.55 1.27 -1.30
N HIS A 97 9.19 2.15 -2.04
CA HIS A 97 9.03 3.60 -1.93
C HIS A 97 8.07 4.11 -3.00
N ARG A 98 7.18 5.00 -2.62
CA ARG A 98 6.41 5.81 -3.57
C ARG A 98 7.27 7.02 -3.95
N LEU A 99 7.65 7.12 -5.21
CA LEU A 99 8.26 8.30 -5.77
C LEU A 99 7.16 9.17 -6.38
N HIS A 100 7.01 10.38 -5.86
CA HIS A 100 6.10 11.39 -6.39
C HIS A 100 6.82 12.20 -7.46
N LEU A 101 6.27 12.18 -8.65
CA LEU A 101 6.64 13.04 -9.76
C LEU A 101 5.64 14.19 -9.85
N GLU A 102 5.93 15.24 -10.62
CA GLU A 102 5.01 16.38 -10.77
C GLU A 102 3.61 15.99 -11.27
N LYS A 103 3.51 14.97 -12.13
CA LYS A 103 2.26 14.56 -12.80
C LYS A 103 1.76 13.18 -12.36
N ASP A 104 2.59 12.35 -11.73
CA ASP A 104 2.26 10.97 -11.37
C ASP A 104 3.02 10.49 -10.14
N SER A 105 2.78 9.23 -9.75
CA SER A 105 3.55 8.54 -8.71
C SER A 105 3.81 7.11 -9.12
N ILE A 106 5.01 6.62 -8.85
CA ILE A 106 5.45 5.27 -9.15
C ILE A 106 5.99 4.58 -7.89
N GLY A 107 5.93 3.27 -7.85
CA GLY A 107 6.58 2.45 -6.84
C GLY A 107 8.00 2.10 -7.27
N LEU A 108 8.96 2.31 -6.39
CA LEU A 108 10.31 1.81 -6.53
C LEU A 108 10.52 0.75 -5.47
N ARG A 109 10.54 -0.52 -5.88
CA ARG A 109 10.79 -1.65 -4.99
C ARG A 109 12.26 -1.98 -4.97
N LEU A 110 12.81 -2.00 -3.76
CA LEU A 110 14.20 -2.38 -3.48
C LEU A 110 14.22 -3.65 -2.64
N VAL A 111 15.19 -4.52 -2.92
CA VAL A 111 15.52 -5.63 -2.01
C VAL A 111 16.88 -5.34 -1.40
N VAL A 112 16.89 -5.22 -0.08
CA VAL A 112 18.09 -4.92 0.72
C VAL A 112 18.50 -6.19 1.46
N ASP A 113 19.78 -6.52 1.39
CA ASP A 113 20.35 -7.72 2.00
C ASP A 113 20.74 -7.51 3.49
N THR A 114 21.32 -8.52 4.08
CA THR A 114 21.79 -8.52 5.48
C THR A 114 22.99 -7.61 5.72
N LEU A 115 23.68 -7.15 4.69
CA LEU A 115 24.77 -6.17 4.73
C LEU A 115 24.27 -4.76 4.51
N ASN A 116 22.95 -4.57 4.41
CA ASN A 116 22.28 -3.31 4.12
C ASN A 116 22.59 -2.75 2.72
N LEU A 117 22.90 -3.63 1.75
CA LEU A 117 23.14 -3.27 0.36
C LEU A 117 21.92 -3.61 -0.50
N VAL A 118 21.63 -2.74 -1.47
CA VAL A 118 20.56 -2.95 -2.43
C VAL A 118 21.00 -3.93 -3.51
N GLY A 119 20.40 -5.11 -3.53
CA GLY A 119 20.67 -6.18 -4.49
C GLY A 119 19.61 -6.36 -5.57
N GLY A 120 18.43 -5.72 -5.41
CA GLY A 120 17.33 -5.77 -6.37
C GLY A 120 16.59 -4.45 -6.48
N PHE A 121 16.13 -4.13 -7.71
CA PHE A 121 15.38 -2.92 -8.02
C PHE A 121 14.32 -3.20 -9.09
N TRP A 122 13.09 -2.72 -8.84
CA TRP A 122 11.95 -2.83 -9.77
C TRP A 122 11.09 -1.58 -9.72
N ILE A 123 10.41 -1.31 -10.82
CA ILE A 123 9.36 -0.29 -10.88
C ILE A 123 8.02 -1.00 -10.74
N ASP A 124 7.29 -0.69 -9.69
CA ASP A 124 5.98 -1.25 -9.40
C ASP A 124 4.88 -0.21 -9.66
N PRO A 125 3.74 -0.60 -10.23
CA PRO A 125 2.59 0.28 -10.28
C PRO A 125 2.10 0.55 -8.86
N ILE A 126 1.97 1.82 -8.49
CA ILE A 126 1.31 2.20 -7.24
C ILE A 126 -0.18 2.36 -7.51
N LYS A 127 -1.00 1.63 -6.74
CA LYS A 127 -2.45 1.86 -6.77
C LYS A 127 -2.71 3.30 -6.37
N LYS A 128 -3.29 4.07 -7.28
CA LYS A 128 -3.81 5.41 -6.94
C LYS A 128 -4.90 5.22 -5.91
N GLU A 129 -4.75 5.83 -4.74
CA GLU A 129 -5.81 5.89 -3.75
C GLU A 129 -6.82 6.94 -4.24
N TYR A 130 -7.91 6.47 -4.77
CA TYR A 130 -9.00 7.34 -5.17
C TYR A 130 -9.89 7.60 -3.97
N ARG A 131 -9.90 8.85 -3.50
CA ARG A 131 -10.91 9.28 -2.54
C ARG A 131 -12.24 9.40 -3.26
N PHE A 132 -13.22 8.57 -2.86
CA PHE A 132 -14.57 8.71 -3.37
C PHE A 132 -15.16 10.07 -2.95
N LEU A 133 -15.63 10.82 -3.91
CA LEU A 133 -16.41 12.03 -3.71
C LEU A 133 -17.81 11.80 -4.28
N PRO A 134 -18.88 11.96 -3.48
CA PRO A 134 -20.23 11.82 -4.01
C PRO A 134 -20.44 12.78 -5.18
N PRO A 135 -21.12 12.33 -6.26
CA PRO A 135 -21.48 13.21 -7.38
C PRO A 135 -22.31 14.43 -6.90
N ALA A 136 -22.24 15.52 -7.65
CA ALA A 136 -22.94 16.78 -7.30
C ALA A 136 -24.47 16.66 -7.21
N TYR A 137 -25.04 15.61 -7.82
CA TYR A 137 -26.48 15.32 -7.76
C TYR A 137 -26.91 14.58 -6.49
N VAL A 138 -25.98 14.20 -5.60
CA VAL A 138 -26.24 13.47 -4.35
C VAL A 138 -26.43 14.44 -3.21
N ASP A 139 -27.60 14.38 -2.56
CA ASP A 139 -27.82 15.02 -1.26
C ASP A 139 -27.56 14.01 -0.14
N THR A 140 -26.38 14.09 0.47
CA THR A 140 -25.97 13.20 1.57
C THR A 140 -26.78 13.39 2.85
N THR A 141 -27.59 14.44 2.94
CA THR A 141 -28.47 14.70 4.10
C THR A 141 -29.82 14.01 3.99
N ALA A 142 -30.20 13.54 2.79
CA ALA A 142 -31.52 13.01 2.48
C ALA A 142 -31.71 11.50 2.80
N PHE A 143 -30.64 10.79 3.17
CA PHE A 143 -30.68 9.34 3.43
C PHE A 143 -29.70 8.94 4.54
N THR A 144 -29.75 7.66 4.94
CA THR A 144 -28.76 6.99 5.80
C THR A 144 -28.25 5.75 5.10
N GLU A 145 -27.06 5.25 5.50
CA GLU A 145 -26.51 3.99 5.01
C GLU A 145 -26.28 3.01 6.16
N GLU A 146 -26.68 1.76 5.95
CA GLU A 146 -26.50 0.64 6.89
C GLU A 146 -25.71 -0.49 6.24
N ASN A 147 -24.81 -1.11 7.02
CA ASN A 147 -24.10 -2.32 6.60
C ASN A 147 -24.95 -3.53 6.94
N LEU A 148 -25.09 -4.45 6.00
CA LEU A 148 -25.83 -5.69 6.15
C LEU A 148 -24.96 -6.88 5.76
N ALA A 149 -25.37 -8.08 6.20
CA ALA A 149 -24.89 -9.35 5.68
C ALA A 149 -26.08 -10.13 5.16
N ILE A 150 -26.04 -10.58 3.92
CA ILE A 150 -27.12 -11.30 3.26
C ILE A 150 -26.73 -12.77 3.11
N GLY A 151 -27.62 -13.68 3.52
CA GLY A 151 -27.37 -15.12 3.53
C GLY A 151 -26.83 -15.60 4.86
N THR A 152 -27.02 -16.90 5.14
CA THR A 152 -26.60 -17.54 6.40
C THR A 152 -25.40 -18.44 6.23
N GLU A 153 -25.33 -19.18 5.15
CA GLU A 153 -24.22 -20.11 4.86
C GLU A 153 -22.98 -19.38 4.34
N PHE A 154 -23.18 -18.43 3.41
CA PHE A 154 -22.14 -17.55 2.87
C PHE A 154 -22.60 -16.10 2.98
N PRO A 155 -22.40 -15.44 4.15
CA PRO A 155 -22.89 -14.09 4.34
C PRO A 155 -22.14 -13.11 3.43
N LEU A 156 -22.89 -12.51 2.51
CA LEU A 156 -22.37 -11.52 1.58
C LEU A 156 -22.47 -10.13 2.20
N PRO A 157 -21.37 -9.38 2.30
CA PRO A 157 -21.41 -7.98 2.71
C PRO A 157 -22.27 -7.16 1.77
N ALA A 158 -23.19 -6.38 2.31
CA ALA A 158 -24.08 -5.52 1.54
C ALA A 158 -24.23 -4.17 2.25
N ARG A 159 -24.71 -3.17 1.51
CA ARG A 159 -25.03 -1.86 2.04
C ARG A 159 -26.40 -1.41 1.57
N LEU A 160 -27.21 -0.98 2.53
CA LEU A 160 -28.55 -0.45 2.30
C LEU A 160 -28.52 1.08 2.46
N SER A 161 -28.89 1.80 1.41
CA SER A 161 -29.09 3.26 1.43
C SER A 161 -30.59 3.51 1.59
N ILE A 162 -30.98 4.14 2.73
CA ILE A 162 -32.38 4.31 3.14
C ILE A 162 -32.73 5.79 3.09
N PRO A 163 -33.72 6.21 2.28
CA PRO A 163 -34.20 7.59 2.30
C PRO A 163 -34.74 7.97 3.67
N LYS A 164 -34.58 9.24 4.06
CA LYS A 164 -35.25 9.78 5.25
C LYS A 164 -36.73 10.06 4.96
N GLY A 165 -37.57 9.87 5.96
CA GLY A 165 -39.02 10.10 5.90
C GLY A 165 -39.82 8.86 6.27
N GLU A 166 -41.12 8.92 6.06
CA GLU A 166 -42.04 7.82 6.31
C GLU A 166 -42.19 6.97 5.04
N GLY A 167 -41.92 5.64 5.17
CA GLY A 167 -42.12 4.68 4.09
C GLY A 167 -43.59 4.36 3.85
N PRO A 168 -43.88 3.42 2.96
CA PRO A 168 -42.93 2.56 2.27
C PRO A 168 -42.20 3.26 1.12
N PHE A 169 -40.89 2.94 0.93
CA PHE A 169 -40.10 3.44 -0.18
C PHE A 169 -40.05 2.43 -1.32
N PRO A 170 -40.06 2.87 -2.60
CA PRO A 170 -39.67 2.00 -3.70
C PRO A 170 -38.22 1.55 -3.48
N ALA A 171 -37.90 0.30 -3.85
CA ALA A 171 -36.60 -0.29 -3.60
C ALA A 171 -35.97 -0.89 -4.86
N VAL A 172 -34.65 -0.77 -4.96
CA VAL A 172 -33.81 -1.32 -6.02
C VAL A 172 -32.71 -2.18 -5.40
N VAL A 173 -32.41 -3.32 -6.00
CA VAL A 173 -31.24 -4.15 -5.68
C VAL A 173 -30.25 -4.03 -6.84
N LEU A 174 -29.01 -3.64 -6.54
CA LEU A 174 -27.91 -3.60 -7.49
C LEU A 174 -27.08 -4.87 -7.30
N VAL A 175 -27.00 -5.69 -8.33
CA VAL A 175 -26.24 -6.95 -8.34
C VAL A 175 -25.08 -6.77 -9.30
N HIS A 176 -23.86 -6.97 -8.83
CA HIS A 176 -22.65 -6.85 -9.63
C HIS A 176 -22.56 -7.95 -10.72
N GLY A 177 -21.75 -7.69 -11.76
CA GLY A 177 -21.44 -8.63 -12.81
C GLY A 177 -20.65 -9.86 -12.33
N SER A 178 -20.40 -10.81 -13.23
CA SER A 178 -19.57 -11.98 -12.92
C SER A 178 -18.11 -11.58 -12.65
N GLY A 179 -17.49 -12.22 -11.65
CA GLY A 179 -16.10 -11.98 -11.26
C GLY A 179 -15.95 -11.45 -9.83
N PRO A 180 -14.73 -11.19 -9.38
CA PRO A 180 -14.44 -10.72 -8.02
C PRO A 180 -14.67 -9.20 -7.90
N ASN A 181 -15.92 -8.77 -8.05
CA ASN A 181 -16.32 -7.37 -7.93
C ASN A 181 -16.68 -7.03 -6.47
N ASP A 182 -16.49 -5.77 -6.08
CA ASP A 182 -17.01 -5.27 -4.81
C ASP A 182 -18.46 -4.75 -4.97
N MET A 183 -19.12 -4.47 -3.84
CA MET A 183 -20.51 -3.96 -3.82
C MET A 183 -20.69 -2.60 -4.49
N ASP A 184 -19.61 -1.88 -4.76
CA ASP A 184 -19.60 -0.55 -5.38
C ASP A 184 -19.33 -0.60 -6.89
N GLU A 185 -19.01 -1.79 -7.46
CA GLU A 185 -18.52 -1.95 -8.84
C GLU A 185 -17.36 -0.98 -9.12
N THR A 186 -16.30 -1.09 -8.30
CA THR A 186 -15.17 -0.14 -8.32
C THR A 186 -14.27 -0.41 -9.52
N ILE A 187 -14.15 0.57 -10.41
CA ILE A 187 -13.20 0.58 -11.54
C ILE A 187 -12.32 1.83 -11.43
N GLY A 188 -11.09 1.65 -10.99
CA GLY A 188 -10.19 2.78 -10.72
C GLY A 188 -10.76 3.69 -9.62
N GLY A 189 -11.05 4.94 -9.94
CA GLY A 189 -11.66 5.90 -9.01
C GLY A 189 -13.19 5.91 -9.01
N ASN A 190 -13.80 5.21 -9.96
CA ASN A 190 -15.26 5.21 -10.15
C ASN A 190 -15.89 4.10 -9.32
N LYS A 191 -16.98 4.43 -8.63
CA LYS A 191 -17.79 3.53 -7.81
C LYS A 191 -19.23 3.57 -8.30
N MET A 192 -19.47 2.94 -9.47
CA MET A 192 -20.73 3.08 -10.22
C MET A 192 -21.97 2.76 -9.38
N PHE A 193 -21.96 1.62 -8.67
CA PHE A 193 -23.12 1.24 -7.86
C PHE A 193 -23.31 2.16 -6.66
N ARG A 194 -22.21 2.68 -6.09
CA ARG A 194 -22.31 3.68 -5.02
C ARG A 194 -22.93 4.98 -5.54
N ASP A 195 -22.49 5.46 -6.69
CA ASP A 195 -23.02 6.68 -7.31
C ASP A 195 -24.53 6.57 -7.57
N ILE A 196 -24.96 5.43 -8.14
CA ILE A 196 -26.37 5.15 -8.41
C ILE A 196 -27.16 5.07 -7.08
N ALA A 197 -26.64 4.31 -6.10
CA ALA A 197 -27.32 4.11 -4.84
C ALA A 197 -27.55 5.41 -4.08
N LEU A 198 -26.50 6.23 -3.95
CA LEU A 198 -26.61 7.52 -3.25
C LEU A 198 -27.51 8.51 -4.00
N GLY A 199 -27.44 8.51 -5.34
CA GLY A 199 -28.30 9.36 -6.18
C GLY A 199 -29.79 9.01 -6.09
N LEU A 200 -30.12 7.71 -6.08
CA LEU A 200 -31.49 7.22 -5.92
C LEU A 200 -32.00 7.46 -4.50
N ALA A 201 -31.19 7.16 -3.48
CA ALA A 201 -31.54 7.37 -2.08
C ALA A 201 -31.84 8.85 -1.77
N SER A 202 -31.10 9.78 -2.38
CA SER A 202 -31.39 11.23 -2.31
C SER A 202 -32.73 11.63 -2.89
N ARG A 203 -33.38 10.73 -3.65
CA ARG A 203 -34.67 10.97 -4.33
C ARG A 203 -35.80 10.05 -3.86
N GLY A 204 -35.64 9.46 -2.68
CA GLY A 204 -36.68 8.66 -2.04
C GLY A 204 -36.73 7.20 -2.51
N VAL A 205 -35.71 6.67 -3.16
CA VAL A 205 -35.64 5.25 -3.57
C VAL A 205 -34.62 4.54 -2.70
N MET A 206 -35.06 3.51 -1.96
CA MET A 206 -34.17 2.65 -1.18
C MET A 206 -33.30 1.79 -2.09
N VAL A 207 -32.02 1.66 -1.78
CA VAL A 207 -31.08 0.87 -2.63
C VAL A 207 -30.25 -0.08 -1.80
N LEU A 208 -30.29 -1.35 -2.17
CA LEU A 208 -29.40 -2.38 -1.66
C LEU A 208 -28.31 -2.68 -2.69
N ARG A 209 -27.06 -2.64 -2.26
CA ARG A 209 -25.90 -3.04 -3.06
C ARG A 209 -24.97 -3.95 -2.30
#